data_e73899359f39b396607229b08f5575b2
#
_entry.id   e73899359f39b396607229b08f5575b2
#
_cell.length_a   1.000
_cell.length_b   1.000
_cell.length_c   1.000
_cell.angle_alpha   90.00
_cell.angle_beta   90.00
_cell.angle_gamma   90.00
#
_symmetry.space_group_name_H-M   'P 1'
#
loop_
_entity.id
_entity.type
_entity.pdbx_description
1 polymer ?
#
loop_
_entity_poly.entity_id
_entity_poly.type
_entity_poly.pdbx_seq_one_letter_code
_entity_poly.pdbx_strand_id
1 'polypeptide(L)'
;PGNGDSWVQTVPMVETRADPKTTLALSVKGQPQTVAFGEQMVVGTRTTKPEVKLENAPLVFAGYGVNAPEAGWNDYEGLDVKGKVVVVLINDPGFIRKDPGLFKGLTMTYYGRWTYKFEEAARQGAAGLLVVHETAPASYGWATVKNSNTNTMFDVVREDARSVHPQVEAWIQRDLAVDLFKQAGLDPEKPPTTWAE
;
A
#
# COMPACT_ATOMS: atom_id res chain seq x y z
N PRO A 1 9.02 26.74 26.81
CA PRO A 1 8.54 26.59 25.39
C PRO A 1 9.49 25.69 24.62
N GLY A 2 8.92 24.83 23.77
CA GLY A 2 9.71 23.83 23.01
C GLY A 2 10.48 24.41 21.82
N ASN A 3 10.31 25.67 21.50
CA ASN A 3 10.91 26.38 20.37
C ASN A 3 11.45 27.76 20.79
N GLY A 4 12.52 27.77 21.58
CA GLY A 4 13.04 28.99 22.21
C GLY A 4 11.97 29.66 23.07
N ASP A 5 11.69 30.93 22.82
CA ASP A 5 10.68 31.72 23.58
C ASP A 5 9.26 31.62 23.00
N SER A 6 9.03 30.74 21.97
CA SER A 6 7.74 30.58 21.32
C SER A 6 7.04 29.29 21.75
N TRP A 7 5.73 29.37 21.94
CA TRP A 7 4.84 28.21 22.08
C TRP A 7 4.30 27.72 20.74
N VAL A 8 4.66 28.38 19.63
CA VAL A 8 4.21 28.09 18.29
C VAL A 8 5.39 27.62 17.45
N GLN A 9 5.20 26.53 16.72
CA GLN A 9 6.15 26.01 15.73
C GLN A 9 5.53 26.09 14.34
N THR A 10 6.28 26.58 13.36
CA THR A 10 5.89 26.53 11.96
C THR A 10 6.12 25.12 11.41
N VAL A 11 5.11 24.52 10.84
CA VAL A 11 5.18 23.22 10.16
C VAL A 11 4.84 23.42 8.68
N PRO A 12 5.83 23.36 7.77
CA PRO A 12 5.57 23.42 6.35
C PRO A 12 4.74 22.20 5.91
N MET A 13 3.65 22.45 5.19
CA MET A 13 2.77 21.40 4.70
C MET A 13 2.61 21.50 3.19
N VAL A 14 2.44 20.36 2.55
CA VAL A 14 2.05 20.23 1.15
C VAL A 14 0.61 19.76 1.08
N GLU A 15 -0.15 20.42 0.22
CA GLU A 15 -1.49 20.01 -0.16
C GLU A 15 -1.41 19.18 -1.43
N THR A 16 -2.07 18.03 -1.45
CA THR A 16 -2.18 17.17 -2.62
C THR A 16 -3.63 16.78 -2.86
N ARG A 17 -4.00 16.66 -4.12
CA ARG A 17 -5.30 16.16 -4.53
C ARG A 17 -5.13 15.28 -5.76
N ALA A 18 -5.70 14.08 -5.72
CA ALA A 18 -5.71 13.23 -6.91
C ALA A 18 -6.56 13.87 -8.02
N ASP A 19 -5.99 13.97 -9.21
CA ASP A 19 -6.77 14.38 -10.40
C ASP A 19 -7.75 13.25 -10.75
N PRO A 20 -9.06 13.51 -10.92
CA PRO A 20 -10.01 12.50 -11.37
C PRO A 20 -9.67 11.85 -12.72
N LYS A 21 -8.80 12.49 -13.51
CA LYS A 21 -8.26 11.93 -14.75
C LYS A 21 -7.10 10.95 -14.54
N THR A 22 -6.67 10.76 -13.30
CA THR A 22 -5.62 9.77 -12.99
C THR A 22 -6.06 8.39 -13.45
N THR A 23 -5.20 7.73 -14.21
CA THR A 23 -5.47 6.40 -14.76
C THR A 23 -4.53 5.37 -14.17
N LEU A 24 -5.04 4.16 -14.00
CA LEU A 24 -4.28 2.95 -13.74
C LEU A 24 -4.63 1.94 -14.82
N ALA A 25 -3.63 1.53 -15.59
CA ALA A 25 -3.75 0.42 -16.51
C ALA A 25 -2.88 -0.73 -15.99
N LEU A 26 -3.46 -1.89 -15.85
CA LEU A 26 -2.78 -3.11 -15.44
C LEU A 26 -2.77 -4.09 -16.61
N SER A 27 -1.75 -4.94 -16.69
CA SER A 27 -1.69 -5.99 -17.70
C SER A 27 -1.21 -7.28 -17.05
N VAL A 28 -1.99 -8.35 -17.22
CA VAL A 28 -1.62 -9.69 -16.80
C VAL A 28 -1.61 -10.59 -18.02
N LYS A 29 -0.47 -11.26 -18.27
CA LYS A 29 -0.28 -12.13 -19.47
C LYS A 29 -0.67 -11.44 -20.77
N GLY A 30 -0.38 -10.13 -20.90
CA GLY A 30 -0.67 -9.33 -22.09
C GLY A 30 -2.14 -8.90 -22.23
N GLN A 31 -3.00 -9.18 -21.27
CA GLN A 31 -4.38 -8.70 -21.26
C GLN A 31 -4.47 -7.37 -20.49
N PRO A 32 -4.69 -6.24 -21.18
CA PRO A 32 -4.78 -4.94 -20.52
C PRO A 32 -6.14 -4.77 -19.84
N GLN A 33 -6.13 -4.12 -18.69
CA GLN A 33 -7.30 -3.75 -17.92
C GLN A 33 -7.14 -2.31 -17.43
N THR A 34 -8.11 -1.45 -17.76
CA THR A 34 -8.19 -0.10 -17.20
C THR A 34 -9.00 -0.14 -15.91
N VAL A 35 -8.46 0.49 -14.87
CA VAL A 35 -9.05 0.48 -13.53
C VAL A 35 -9.73 1.83 -13.28
N ALA A 36 -10.98 1.79 -12.83
CA ALA A 36 -11.78 2.97 -12.58
C ALA A 36 -11.37 3.67 -11.27
N PHE A 37 -10.94 4.94 -11.39
CA PHE A 37 -10.60 5.78 -10.24
C PHE A 37 -11.83 6.04 -9.35
N GLY A 38 -11.64 5.95 -8.05
CA GLY A 38 -12.67 6.10 -7.04
C GLY A 38 -13.52 4.85 -6.82
N GLU A 39 -13.80 4.08 -7.87
CA GLU A 39 -14.62 2.87 -7.76
C GLU A 39 -13.79 1.61 -7.50
N GLN A 40 -12.76 1.37 -8.26
CA GLN A 40 -11.92 0.18 -8.13
C GLN A 40 -10.56 0.47 -7.50
N MET A 41 -10.10 1.71 -7.60
CA MET A 41 -8.84 2.15 -6.99
C MET A 41 -8.90 3.60 -6.55
N VAL A 42 -8.06 3.94 -5.61
CA VAL A 42 -7.66 5.31 -5.30
C VAL A 42 -6.13 5.37 -5.25
N VAL A 43 -5.58 6.53 -5.57
CA VAL A 43 -4.13 6.70 -5.66
C VAL A 43 -3.73 8.08 -5.20
N GLY A 44 -2.56 8.17 -4.61
CA GLY A 44 -1.93 9.41 -4.21
C GLY A 44 -0.42 9.32 -4.34
N THR A 45 0.22 10.44 -4.12
CA THR A 45 1.65 10.55 -3.97
C THR A 45 1.97 11.48 -2.81
N ARG A 46 3.02 11.18 -2.08
CA ARG A 46 3.56 12.06 -1.04
C ARG A 46 4.84 12.75 -1.47
N THR A 47 5.16 12.63 -2.76
CA THR A 47 6.24 13.41 -3.35
C THR A 47 5.71 14.82 -3.67
N THR A 48 6.59 15.82 -3.58
CA THR A 48 6.25 17.21 -3.92
C THR A 48 6.29 17.49 -5.43
N LYS A 49 6.28 16.44 -6.25
CA LYS A 49 6.29 16.57 -7.70
C LYS A 49 4.89 16.87 -8.23
N PRO A 50 4.75 17.74 -9.22
CA PRO A 50 3.44 18.08 -9.81
C PRO A 50 2.80 16.89 -10.54
N GLU A 51 3.61 15.94 -10.99
CA GLU A 51 3.16 14.73 -11.67
C GLU A 51 4.07 13.56 -11.32
N VAL A 52 3.47 12.39 -11.12
CA VAL A 52 4.17 11.12 -10.95
C VAL A 52 3.63 10.14 -11.96
N LYS A 53 4.53 9.48 -12.69
CA LYS A 53 4.19 8.48 -13.70
C LYS A 53 5.06 7.24 -13.51
N LEU A 54 4.43 6.08 -13.48
CA LEU A 54 5.09 4.78 -13.54
C LEU A 54 4.64 4.09 -14.83
N GLU A 55 5.60 3.70 -15.66
CA GLU A 55 5.32 3.03 -16.93
C GLU A 55 5.96 1.64 -16.93
N ASN A 56 5.18 0.66 -17.34
CA ASN A 56 5.61 -0.74 -17.49
C ASN A 56 6.30 -1.30 -16.22
N ALA A 57 5.93 -0.79 -15.04
CA ALA A 57 6.46 -1.29 -13.79
C ALA A 57 5.88 -2.68 -13.48
N PRO A 58 6.72 -3.71 -13.26
CA PRO A 58 6.23 -5.03 -12.91
C PRO A 58 5.45 -5.02 -11.60
N LEU A 59 4.42 -5.87 -11.50
CA LEU A 59 3.69 -6.11 -10.26
C LEU A 59 4.32 -7.31 -9.53
N VAL A 60 4.51 -7.17 -8.23
CA VAL A 60 5.00 -8.24 -7.34
C VAL A 60 4.06 -8.34 -6.15
N PHE A 61 3.46 -9.51 -5.94
CA PHE A 61 2.69 -9.76 -4.73
C PHE A 61 3.63 -10.15 -3.59
N ALA A 62 3.48 -9.46 -2.45
CA ALA A 62 4.30 -9.67 -1.26
C ALA A 62 3.42 -9.90 -0.01
N GLY A 63 2.48 -10.84 -0.08
CA GLY A 63 1.66 -11.25 1.04
C GLY A 63 1.02 -10.07 1.77
N TYR A 64 1.34 -9.91 3.04
CA TYR A 64 0.94 -8.75 3.85
C TYR A 64 1.94 -7.60 3.78
N GLY A 65 3.07 -7.76 3.09
CA GLY A 65 4.14 -6.76 3.03
C GLY A 65 4.75 -6.46 4.41
N VAL A 66 4.91 -7.49 5.22
CA VAL A 66 5.45 -7.40 6.58
C VAL A 66 6.88 -7.91 6.61
N ASN A 67 7.76 -7.13 7.24
CA ASN A 67 9.10 -7.52 7.62
C ASN A 67 9.25 -7.30 9.14
N ALA A 68 9.10 -8.37 9.91
CA ALA A 68 9.09 -8.39 11.36
C ALA A 68 10.08 -9.45 11.87
N PRO A 69 11.38 -9.14 11.90
CA PRO A 69 12.41 -10.11 12.26
C PRO A 69 12.23 -10.67 13.67
N GLU A 70 11.67 -9.91 14.61
CA GLU A 70 11.37 -10.38 15.97
C GLU A 70 10.26 -11.45 16.01
N ALA A 71 9.41 -11.50 14.96
CA ALA A 71 8.40 -12.53 14.77
C ALA A 71 8.87 -13.64 13.82
N GLY A 72 10.11 -13.58 13.32
CA GLY A 72 10.62 -14.50 12.30
C GLY A 72 9.82 -14.42 10.99
N TRP A 73 9.26 -13.25 10.66
CA TRP A 73 8.38 -13.06 9.50
C TRP A 73 8.95 -12.05 8.52
N ASN A 74 9.04 -12.41 7.25
CA ASN A 74 9.48 -11.52 6.19
C ASN A 74 8.80 -11.87 4.85
N ASP A 75 7.76 -11.11 4.48
CA ASP A 75 7.05 -11.28 3.21
C ASP A 75 7.89 -10.83 1.99
N TYR A 76 9.00 -10.16 2.21
CA TYR A 76 9.90 -9.70 1.15
C TYR A 76 11.09 -10.65 0.91
N GLU A 77 11.21 -11.71 1.70
CA GLU A 77 12.33 -12.65 1.57
C GLU A 77 12.35 -13.30 0.18
N GLY A 78 13.50 -13.20 -0.50
CA GLY A 78 13.68 -13.73 -1.84
C GLY A 78 12.99 -12.93 -2.97
N LEU A 79 12.27 -11.84 -2.66
CA LEU A 79 11.62 -11.00 -3.66
C LEU A 79 12.52 -9.83 -4.08
N ASP A 80 12.69 -9.64 -5.38
CA ASP A 80 13.22 -8.40 -5.94
C ASP A 80 12.05 -7.44 -6.21
N VAL A 81 11.91 -6.42 -5.38
CA VAL A 81 10.85 -5.41 -5.51
C VAL A 81 11.38 -4.03 -5.88
N LYS A 82 12.69 -3.88 -6.03
CA LYS A 82 13.32 -2.58 -6.32
C LYS A 82 12.84 -2.03 -7.66
N GLY A 83 12.26 -0.83 -7.62
CA GLY A 83 11.72 -0.17 -8.81
C GLY A 83 10.41 -0.75 -9.34
N LYS A 84 9.83 -1.74 -8.66
CA LYS A 84 8.57 -2.39 -9.04
C LYS A 84 7.40 -1.86 -8.24
N VAL A 85 6.19 -2.26 -8.59
CA VAL A 85 4.97 -2.00 -7.83
C VAL A 85 4.62 -3.23 -7.02
N VAL A 86 4.57 -3.08 -5.71
CA VAL A 86 4.23 -4.17 -4.80
C VAL A 86 2.72 -4.19 -4.56
N VAL A 87 2.14 -5.38 -4.51
CA VAL A 87 0.73 -5.60 -4.14
C VAL A 87 0.72 -6.34 -2.80
N VAL A 88 -0.02 -5.81 -1.82
CA VAL A 88 -0.10 -6.39 -0.47
C VAL A 88 -1.53 -6.41 0.06
N LEU A 89 -1.80 -7.33 0.98
CA LEU A 89 -3.06 -7.39 1.71
C LEU A 89 -3.04 -6.40 2.89
N ILE A 90 -4.20 -5.83 3.19
CA ILE A 90 -4.39 -5.04 4.43
C ILE A 90 -4.38 -5.96 5.66
N ASN A 91 -4.07 -5.41 6.83
CA ASN A 91 -3.87 -6.11 8.09
C ASN A 91 -2.53 -6.89 8.13
N ASP A 92 -2.39 -7.83 9.04
CA ASP A 92 -1.19 -8.64 9.23
C ASP A 92 -1.54 -10.15 9.27
N PRO A 93 -0.56 -11.04 9.18
CA PRO A 93 -0.81 -12.49 9.10
C PRO A 93 -1.59 -13.06 10.29
N GLY A 94 -1.54 -12.40 11.45
CA GLY A 94 -2.26 -12.82 12.64
C GLY A 94 -3.77 -12.82 12.46
N PHE A 95 -4.30 -11.88 11.69
CA PHE A 95 -5.74 -11.76 11.47
C PHE A 95 -6.35 -13.01 10.84
N ILE A 96 -5.75 -13.51 9.77
CA ILE A 96 -6.29 -14.70 9.05
C ILE A 96 -6.08 -15.98 9.87
N ARG A 97 -4.93 -16.10 10.53
CA ARG A 97 -4.60 -17.29 11.33
C ARG A 97 -5.32 -17.32 12.67
N LYS A 98 -5.84 -16.17 13.11
CA LYS A 98 -6.50 -16.02 14.42
C LYS A 98 -5.65 -16.55 15.58
N ASP A 99 -4.33 -16.55 15.40
CA ASP A 99 -3.37 -17.05 16.38
C ASP A 99 -2.89 -15.88 17.25
N PRO A 100 -3.22 -15.85 18.55
CA PRO A 100 -2.77 -14.80 19.46
C PRO A 100 -1.25 -14.71 19.62
N GLY A 101 -0.53 -15.78 19.34
CA GLY A 101 0.93 -15.83 19.34
C GLY A 101 1.56 -15.20 18.11
N LEU A 102 0.78 -14.99 17.05
CA LEU A 102 1.24 -14.37 15.82
C LEU A 102 0.57 -13.00 15.64
N PHE A 103 1.34 -11.92 15.71
CA PHE A 103 0.86 -10.53 15.55
C PHE A 103 -0.38 -10.18 16.39
N LYS A 104 -0.52 -10.80 17.56
CA LYS A 104 -1.67 -10.63 18.48
C LYS A 104 -3.04 -11.06 17.89
N GLY A 105 -3.06 -11.98 16.92
CA GLY A 105 -4.26 -12.57 16.35
C GLY A 105 -5.17 -11.53 15.67
N LEU A 106 -6.40 -11.40 16.12
CA LEU A 106 -7.39 -10.48 15.52
C LEU A 106 -7.10 -9.00 15.81
N THR A 107 -6.17 -8.68 16.71
CA THR A 107 -5.82 -7.29 17.01
C THR A 107 -4.82 -6.80 15.97
N MET A 108 -5.21 -5.79 15.19
CA MET A 108 -4.30 -5.18 14.22
C MET A 108 -3.09 -4.57 14.93
N THR A 109 -1.90 -5.06 14.59
CA THR A 109 -0.64 -4.46 15.05
C THR A 109 -0.24 -3.29 14.16
N TYR A 110 0.90 -2.63 14.44
CA TYR A 110 1.42 -1.61 13.54
C TYR A 110 1.75 -2.19 12.15
N TYR A 111 2.21 -3.43 12.10
CA TYR A 111 2.46 -4.14 10.84
C TYR A 111 1.22 -4.30 9.96
N GLY A 112 0.03 -4.36 10.55
CA GLY A 112 -1.24 -4.44 9.83
C GLY A 112 -1.72 -3.11 9.23
N ARG A 113 -1.14 -1.98 9.65
CA ARG A 113 -1.58 -0.66 9.21
C ARG A 113 -1.08 -0.35 7.81
N TRP A 114 -1.93 0.32 7.03
CA TRP A 114 -1.59 0.76 5.68
C TRP A 114 -0.37 1.71 5.64
N THR A 115 -0.19 2.55 6.66
CA THR A 115 0.99 3.42 6.79
C THR A 115 2.29 2.62 6.81
N TYR A 116 2.34 1.55 7.63
CA TYR A 116 3.49 0.66 7.67
C TYR A 116 3.78 0.02 6.30
N LYS A 117 2.73 -0.38 5.55
CA LYS A 117 2.89 -1.00 4.23
C LYS A 117 3.65 -0.07 3.27
N PHE A 118 3.28 1.22 3.24
CA PHE A 118 3.95 2.21 2.41
C PHE A 118 5.40 2.43 2.87
N GLU A 119 5.61 2.56 4.17
CA GLU A 119 6.95 2.73 4.74
C GLU A 119 7.86 1.54 4.41
N GLU A 120 7.36 0.31 4.58
CA GLU A 120 8.16 -0.88 4.29
C GLU A 120 8.44 -1.03 2.79
N ALA A 121 7.46 -0.81 1.93
CA ALA A 121 7.69 -0.80 0.48
C ALA A 121 8.75 0.22 0.06
N ALA A 122 8.76 1.40 0.68
CA ALA A 122 9.80 2.41 0.45
C ALA A 122 11.18 1.91 0.90
N ARG A 123 11.27 1.30 2.10
CA ARG A 123 12.52 0.70 2.63
C ARG A 123 13.06 -0.39 1.69
N GLN A 124 12.17 -1.18 1.10
CA GLN A 124 12.51 -2.22 0.12
C GLN A 124 12.83 -1.66 -1.28
N GLY A 125 12.70 -0.34 -1.48
CA GLY A 125 13.01 0.33 -2.74
C GLY A 125 11.95 0.18 -3.83
N ALA A 126 10.71 -0.18 -3.48
CA ALA A 126 9.61 -0.25 -4.41
C ALA A 126 9.29 1.13 -5.02
N ALA A 127 8.86 1.16 -6.28
CA ALA A 127 8.42 2.38 -6.94
C ALA A 127 6.98 2.76 -6.57
N GLY A 128 6.16 1.77 -6.27
CA GLY A 128 4.77 1.97 -5.85
C GLY A 128 4.26 0.81 -5.00
N LEU A 129 3.13 1.05 -4.34
CA LEU A 129 2.43 0.02 -3.58
C LEU A 129 0.93 0.10 -3.84
N LEU A 130 0.31 -1.05 -4.04
CA LEU A 130 -1.15 -1.26 -4.10
C LEU A 130 -1.58 -2.06 -2.87
N VAL A 131 -2.34 -1.46 -1.97
CA VAL A 131 -2.93 -2.16 -0.83
C VAL A 131 -4.28 -2.72 -1.26
N VAL A 132 -4.45 -4.03 -1.16
CA VAL A 132 -5.75 -4.68 -1.39
C VAL A 132 -6.65 -4.43 -0.20
N HIS A 133 -7.77 -3.75 -0.44
CA HIS A 133 -8.76 -3.47 0.58
C HIS A 133 -9.74 -4.64 0.75
N GLU A 134 -9.88 -5.07 2.00
CA GLU A 134 -10.94 -5.97 2.43
C GLU A 134 -11.62 -5.40 3.67
N THR A 135 -12.96 -5.38 3.68
CA THR A 135 -13.74 -4.71 4.74
C THR A 135 -13.51 -5.30 6.12
N ALA A 136 -13.50 -6.62 6.24
CA ALA A 136 -13.33 -7.27 7.56
C ALA A 136 -11.90 -7.06 8.13
N PRO A 137 -10.82 -7.32 7.39
CA PRO A 137 -9.47 -7.05 7.87
C PRO A 137 -9.19 -5.57 8.12
N ALA A 138 -9.73 -4.67 7.29
CA ALA A 138 -9.53 -3.23 7.45
C ALA A 138 -10.36 -2.62 8.59
N SER A 139 -11.47 -3.27 8.98
CA SER A 139 -12.47 -2.77 9.94
C SER A 139 -13.31 -1.60 9.43
N TYR A 140 -13.26 -1.27 8.14
CA TYR A 140 -14.09 -0.24 7.48
C TYR A 140 -14.29 -0.58 6.00
N GLY A 141 -15.36 -0.03 5.43
CA GLY A 141 -15.71 -0.27 4.02
C GLY A 141 -14.94 0.60 3.03
N TRP A 142 -15.03 0.25 1.75
CA TRP A 142 -14.37 0.97 0.65
C TRP A 142 -14.73 2.47 0.59
N ALA A 143 -15.95 2.84 0.98
CA ALA A 143 -16.34 4.25 0.99
C ALA A 143 -15.42 5.13 1.85
N THR A 144 -14.90 4.60 2.96
CA THR A 144 -13.92 5.29 3.80
C THR A 144 -12.61 5.53 3.05
N VAL A 145 -12.09 4.49 2.39
CA VAL A 145 -10.87 4.59 1.58
C VAL A 145 -11.06 5.58 0.44
N LYS A 146 -12.18 5.47 -0.30
CA LYS A 146 -12.52 6.38 -1.40
C LYS A 146 -12.55 7.83 -0.92
N ASN A 147 -13.34 8.12 0.10
CA ASN A 147 -13.51 9.50 0.59
C ASN A 147 -12.21 10.09 1.13
N SER A 148 -11.39 9.30 1.81
CA SER A 148 -10.11 9.76 2.35
C SER A 148 -9.07 10.06 1.27
N ASN A 149 -9.18 9.46 0.07
CA ASN A 149 -8.17 9.56 -0.98
C ASN A 149 -8.63 10.31 -2.23
N THR A 150 -9.90 10.70 -2.33
CA THR A 150 -10.42 11.54 -3.43
C THR A 150 -10.56 13.01 -3.03
N ASN A 151 -10.45 13.31 -1.76
CA ASN A 151 -10.44 14.68 -1.23
C ASN A 151 -9.00 15.23 -1.17
N THR A 152 -8.91 16.51 -0.85
CA THR A 152 -7.65 17.17 -0.54
C THR A 152 -6.98 16.50 0.67
N MET A 153 -5.71 16.17 0.53
CA MET A 153 -4.87 15.61 1.58
C MET A 153 -3.72 16.57 1.89
N PHE A 154 -3.27 16.54 3.14
CA PHE A 154 -2.16 17.33 3.61
C PHE A 154 -1.07 16.42 4.17
N ASP A 155 0.18 16.77 3.92
CA ASP A 155 1.33 16.09 4.51
C ASP A 155 2.41 17.10 4.87
N VAL A 156 3.29 16.72 5.81
CA VAL A 156 4.46 17.52 6.15
C VAL A 156 5.46 17.52 5.00
N VAL A 157 6.03 18.68 4.70
CA VAL A 157 7.14 18.73 3.74
C VAL A 157 8.36 18.04 4.35
N ARG A 158 8.87 17.03 3.65
CA ARG A 158 10.09 16.28 4.01
C ARG A 158 11.20 16.55 3.01
N GLU A 159 12.43 16.63 3.49
CA GLU A 159 13.62 16.76 2.61
C GLU A 159 13.78 15.54 1.72
N ASP A 160 13.54 14.35 2.26
CA ASP A 160 13.54 13.08 1.52
C ASP A 160 12.24 12.31 1.73
N ALA A 161 11.22 12.67 0.96
CA ALA A 161 9.92 12.00 1.02
C ALA A 161 10.02 10.51 0.61
N ARG A 162 11.02 10.13 -0.20
CA ARG A 162 11.17 8.76 -0.67
C ARG A 162 11.79 7.80 0.34
N SER A 163 12.39 8.30 1.38
CA SER A 163 12.92 7.44 2.46
C SER A 163 11.81 6.69 3.21
N VAL A 164 10.60 7.24 3.19
CA VAL A 164 9.44 6.70 3.93
C VAL A 164 8.20 6.49 3.04
N HIS A 165 8.24 6.90 1.78
CA HIS A 165 7.12 6.80 0.85
C HIS A 165 7.57 6.33 -0.55
N PRO A 166 6.91 5.34 -1.16
CA PRO A 166 7.11 5.06 -2.58
C PRO A 166 6.56 6.21 -3.43
N GLN A 167 6.85 6.22 -4.74
CA GLN A 167 6.37 7.28 -5.63
C GLN A 167 4.85 7.29 -5.75
N VAL A 168 4.24 6.10 -5.72
CA VAL A 168 2.80 5.88 -5.85
C VAL A 168 2.30 5.06 -4.69
N GLU A 169 1.30 5.57 -4.01
CA GLU A 169 0.57 4.94 -2.93
C GLU A 169 -0.88 4.76 -3.34
N ALA A 170 -1.33 3.53 -3.44
CA ALA A 170 -2.67 3.26 -3.93
C ALA A 170 -3.38 2.17 -3.13
N TRP A 171 -4.71 2.19 -3.22
CA TRP A 171 -5.55 1.11 -2.78
C TRP A 171 -6.34 0.57 -3.95
N ILE A 172 -6.54 -0.74 -3.96
CA ILE A 172 -7.41 -1.42 -4.91
C ILE A 172 -8.45 -2.24 -4.17
N GLN A 173 -9.64 -2.37 -4.75
CA GLN A 173 -10.67 -3.24 -4.19
C GLN A 173 -10.29 -4.72 -4.33
N ARG A 174 -10.81 -5.54 -3.39
CA ARG A 174 -10.61 -7.00 -3.38
C ARG A 174 -11.00 -7.66 -4.69
N ASP A 175 -12.15 -7.29 -5.26
CA ASP A 175 -12.64 -7.94 -6.48
C ASP A 175 -11.67 -7.75 -7.65
N LEU A 176 -11.10 -6.55 -7.80
CA LEU A 176 -10.05 -6.30 -8.78
C LEU A 176 -8.83 -7.18 -8.52
N ALA A 177 -8.39 -7.28 -7.27
CA ALA A 177 -7.23 -8.13 -6.92
C ALA A 177 -7.52 -9.61 -7.22
N VAL A 178 -8.71 -10.10 -6.89
CA VAL A 178 -9.14 -11.47 -7.21
C VAL A 178 -9.08 -11.75 -8.70
N ASP A 179 -9.54 -10.81 -9.52
CA ASP A 179 -9.50 -10.95 -10.98
C ASP A 179 -8.05 -10.98 -11.50
N LEU A 180 -7.18 -10.13 -10.97
CA LEU A 180 -5.76 -10.11 -11.31
C LEU A 180 -5.08 -11.44 -10.95
N PHE A 181 -5.35 -11.99 -9.75
CA PHE A 181 -4.79 -13.27 -9.34
C PHE A 181 -5.27 -14.41 -10.25
N LYS A 182 -6.56 -14.49 -10.54
CA LYS A 182 -7.10 -15.50 -11.46
C LYS A 182 -6.46 -15.40 -12.85
N GLN A 183 -6.31 -14.18 -13.39
CA GLN A 183 -5.65 -13.97 -14.68
C GLN A 183 -4.17 -14.40 -14.64
N ALA A 184 -3.50 -14.18 -13.52
CA ALA A 184 -2.13 -14.65 -13.31
C ALA A 184 -2.03 -16.17 -13.16
N GLY A 185 -3.14 -16.87 -12.92
CA GLY A 185 -3.18 -18.31 -12.64
C GLY A 185 -2.93 -18.63 -11.17
N LEU A 186 -3.12 -17.66 -10.29
CA LEU A 186 -3.02 -17.82 -8.85
C LEU A 186 -4.41 -18.07 -8.22
N ASP A 187 -4.46 -18.82 -7.13
CA ASP A 187 -5.69 -19.02 -6.35
C ASP A 187 -5.87 -17.89 -5.34
N PRO A 188 -6.87 -17.00 -5.53
CA PRO A 188 -7.08 -15.89 -4.63
C PRO A 188 -7.58 -16.29 -3.23
N GLU A 189 -8.11 -17.51 -3.06
CA GLU A 189 -8.55 -18.04 -1.76
C GLU A 189 -7.40 -18.72 -1.00
N LYS A 190 -6.30 -18.97 -1.70
CA LYS A 190 -5.07 -19.52 -1.15
C LYS A 190 -3.88 -18.65 -1.55
N PRO A 191 -3.88 -17.36 -1.18
CA PRO A 191 -2.72 -16.55 -1.47
C PRO A 191 -1.50 -17.22 -0.83
N PRO A 192 -0.37 -17.27 -1.52
CA PRO A 192 0.83 -17.87 -0.96
C PRO A 192 1.15 -17.15 0.36
N THR A 193 1.20 -17.92 1.43
CA THR A 193 1.50 -17.41 2.78
C THR A 193 3.00 -17.22 3.00
N THR A 194 3.79 -17.84 2.12
CA THR A 194 5.24 -17.62 1.98
C THR A 194 5.62 -17.97 0.54
N TRP A 195 6.54 -17.24 -0.05
CA TRP A 195 7.07 -17.51 -1.39
C TRP A 195 8.21 -18.56 -1.36
N ALA A 196 8.27 -19.39 -0.36
CA ALA A 196 9.28 -20.44 -0.19
C ALA A 196 8.76 -21.86 -0.48
N GLU A 197 7.61 -22.00 -1.16
CA GLU A 197 7.12 -23.30 -1.67
C GLU A 197 6.81 -23.24 -3.17
#